data_be51153b145ec841b667a977b7fe1f86
#
_entry.id   be51153b145ec841b667a977b7fe1f86
#
_cell.length_a   1.000
_cell.length_b   1.000
_cell.length_c   1.000
_cell.angle_alpha   90.00
_cell.angle_beta   90.00
_cell.angle_gamma   90.00
#
_symmetry.space_group_name_H-M   'P 1'
#
loop_
_entity.id
_entity.type
_entity.pdbx_description
1 polymer ?
#
loop_
_entity_poly.entity_id
_entity_poly.type
_entity_poly.pdbx_seq_one_letter_code
_entity_poly.pdbx_strand_id
1 'polypeptide(L)'
;MTQPWYRQFWPWFIIALPCAAVIGSIATAIIASKDGVNLVAEDYYKQGKEINQDLSKFDRAEALGIRVELSVSDKELTLKPLSGEIPAGQALHLSLFHPTLAGLDSEHLLTADGKGVYRLMLDKPLTGKWHIRVDAFNHEWRLQETAQLPTKAPVELDPRGR
;
A
#
# COMPACT_ATOMS: atom_id res chain seq x y z
N MET A 1 -40.56 41.29 46.91
CA MET A 1 -40.58 41.05 45.42
C MET A 1 -39.60 39.94 45.15
N THR A 2 -40.08 38.77 44.81
CA THR A 2 -39.22 37.63 44.50
C THR A 2 -38.70 37.73 43.08
N GLN A 3 -37.40 37.63 42.88
CA GLN A 3 -36.81 37.65 41.55
C GLN A 3 -37.33 36.48 40.71
N PRO A 4 -37.64 36.65 39.43
CA PRO A 4 -38.09 35.58 38.57
C PRO A 4 -37.00 34.48 38.46
N TRP A 5 -37.42 33.22 38.40
CA TRP A 5 -36.55 32.02 38.45
C TRP A 5 -35.42 32.04 37.42
N TYR A 6 -35.63 32.56 36.23
CA TYR A 6 -34.64 32.65 35.15
C TYR A 6 -33.51 33.66 35.43
N ARG A 7 -33.66 34.56 36.42
CA ARG A 7 -32.61 35.47 36.89
C ARG A 7 -31.79 34.92 38.05
N GLN A 8 -32.14 33.73 38.54
CA GLN A 8 -31.43 33.07 39.63
C GLN A 8 -30.33 32.19 39.04
N PHE A 9 -29.17 32.14 39.68
CA PHE A 9 -28.00 31.33 39.25
C PHE A 9 -28.27 29.82 39.32
N TRP A 10 -28.98 29.34 40.35
CA TRP A 10 -29.17 27.92 40.61
C TRP A 10 -29.89 27.13 39.52
N PRO A 11 -30.99 27.61 38.93
CA PRO A 11 -31.65 26.89 37.84
C PRO A 11 -30.72 26.68 36.62
N TRP A 12 -29.90 27.66 36.29
CA TRP A 12 -28.96 27.57 35.18
C TRP A 12 -27.84 26.59 35.46
N PHE A 13 -27.35 26.49 36.72
CA PHE A 13 -26.36 25.50 37.13
C PHE A 13 -26.89 24.07 36.99
N ILE A 14 -28.14 23.82 37.39
CA ILE A 14 -28.80 22.51 37.27
C ILE A 14 -29.01 22.13 35.80
N ILE A 15 -29.31 23.07 34.92
CA ILE A 15 -29.49 22.85 33.48
C ILE A 15 -28.13 22.65 32.78
N ALA A 16 -27.12 23.40 33.19
CA ALA A 16 -25.79 23.33 32.57
C ALA A 16 -25.14 21.93 32.70
N LEU A 17 -25.38 21.22 33.81
CA LEU A 17 -24.79 19.91 34.06
C LEU A 17 -25.25 18.84 33.06
N PRO A 18 -26.55 18.61 32.83
CA PRO A 18 -27.00 17.67 31.79
C PRO A 18 -26.66 18.14 30.38
N CYS A 19 -26.66 19.43 30.07
CA CYS A 19 -26.24 19.95 28.79
C CYS A 19 -24.78 19.65 28.52
N ALA A 20 -23.89 19.80 29.46
CA ALA A 20 -22.48 19.45 29.35
C ALA A 20 -22.29 17.93 29.10
N ALA A 21 -23.06 17.08 29.76
CA ALA A 21 -23.04 15.63 29.53
C ALA A 21 -23.47 15.26 28.09
N VAL A 22 -24.53 15.90 27.59
CA VAL A 22 -25.01 15.67 26.24
C VAL A 22 -23.95 16.12 25.20
N ILE A 23 -23.37 17.31 25.37
CA ILE A 23 -22.32 17.83 24.50
C ILE A 23 -21.11 16.88 24.51
N GLY A 24 -20.68 16.43 25.69
CA GLY A 24 -19.58 15.46 25.83
C GLY A 24 -19.88 14.13 25.13
N SER A 25 -21.10 13.62 25.25
CA SER A 25 -21.51 12.38 24.59
C SER A 25 -21.51 12.51 23.06
N ILE A 26 -22.02 13.63 22.55
CA ILE A 26 -21.99 13.88 21.09
C ILE A 26 -20.55 14.02 20.59
N ALA A 27 -19.69 14.74 21.29
CA ALA A 27 -18.28 14.88 20.93
C ALA A 27 -17.57 13.51 20.89
N THR A 28 -17.82 12.69 21.92
CA THR A 28 -17.27 11.32 21.96
C THR A 28 -17.79 10.46 20.80
N ALA A 29 -19.09 10.54 20.47
CA ALA A 29 -19.67 9.81 19.37
C ALA A 29 -19.07 10.24 18.00
N ILE A 30 -18.80 11.54 17.81
CA ILE A 30 -18.16 12.05 16.60
C ILE A 30 -16.72 11.56 16.48
N ILE A 31 -15.96 11.55 17.57
CA ILE A 31 -14.59 11.05 17.61
C ILE A 31 -14.59 9.55 17.29
N ALA A 32 -15.44 8.77 17.97
CA ALA A 32 -15.56 7.33 17.74
C ALA A 32 -16.02 6.97 16.31
N SER A 33 -16.81 7.83 15.67
CA SER A 33 -17.24 7.62 14.28
C SER A 33 -16.16 7.96 13.24
N LYS A 34 -15.21 8.83 13.59
CA LYS A 34 -14.08 9.18 12.71
C LYS A 34 -13.00 8.11 12.69
N ASP A 35 -12.76 7.49 13.81
CA ASP A 35 -11.95 6.28 13.90
C ASP A 35 -12.87 5.10 13.55
N GLY A 36 -13.16 4.92 12.24
CA GLY A 36 -14.01 3.84 11.78
C GLY A 36 -13.58 2.54 12.45
N VAL A 37 -14.47 1.97 13.27
CA VAL A 37 -14.27 0.64 13.84
C VAL A 37 -14.26 -0.31 12.67
N ASN A 38 -13.08 -0.55 12.10
CA ASN A 38 -12.86 -1.66 11.21
C ASN A 38 -13.26 -2.91 12.00
N LEU A 39 -14.36 -3.52 11.62
CA LEU A 39 -14.83 -4.76 12.21
C LEU A 39 -13.74 -5.81 12.02
N VAL A 40 -12.97 -6.02 13.06
CA VAL A 40 -11.74 -6.83 13.09
C VAL A 40 -11.95 -8.23 12.47
N ALA A 41 -13.17 -8.76 12.51
CA ALA A 41 -13.50 -10.06 11.97
C ALA A 41 -13.57 -10.09 10.41
N GLU A 42 -14.04 -9.02 9.77
CA GLU A 42 -14.06 -8.94 8.29
C GLU A 42 -12.67 -8.69 7.73
N ASP A 43 -11.84 -7.93 8.44
CA ASP A 43 -10.46 -7.65 8.01
C ASP A 43 -9.58 -8.91 8.10
N TYR A 44 -9.74 -9.76 9.12
CA TYR A 44 -9.00 -11.02 9.19
C TYR A 44 -9.36 -11.99 8.06
N TYR A 45 -10.64 -12.06 7.67
CA TYR A 45 -11.06 -12.91 6.56
C TYR A 45 -10.53 -12.38 5.22
N LYS A 46 -10.60 -11.06 5.01
CA LYS A 46 -10.04 -10.42 3.81
C LYS A 46 -8.53 -10.60 3.75
N GLN A 47 -7.81 -10.33 4.84
CA GLN A 47 -6.37 -10.53 4.93
C GLN A 47 -5.98 -11.99 4.67
N GLY A 48 -6.68 -12.95 5.25
CA GLY A 48 -6.43 -14.38 4.99
C GLY A 48 -6.66 -14.77 3.53
N LYS A 49 -7.68 -14.21 2.89
CA LYS A 49 -7.96 -14.42 1.47
C LYS A 49 -6.92 -13.75 0.57
N GLU A 50 -6.51 -12.54 0.90
CA GLU A 50 -5.46 -11.80 0.19
C GLU A 50 -4.11 -12.51 0.26
N ILE A 51 -3.73 -13.00 1.44
CA ILE A 51 -2.50 -13.80 1.63
C ILE A 51 -2.53 -15.06 0.76
N ASN A 52 -3.64 -15.79 0.72
CA ASN A 52 -3.77 -16.98 -0.12
C ASN A 52 -3.74 -16.64 -1.62
N GLN A 53 -4.33 -15.52 -2.02
CA GLN A 53 -4.26 -15.06 -3.41
C GLN A 53 -2.84 -14.64 -3.79
N ASP A 54 -2.12 -13.99 -2.89
CA ASP A 54 -0.74 -13.61 -3.12
C ASP A 54 0.17 -14.84 -3.24
N LEU A 55 0.02 -15.83 -2.37
CA LEU A 55 0.76 -17.09 -2.47
C LEU A 55 0.50 -17.78 -3.81
N SER A 56 -0.74 -17.84 -4.28
CA SER A 56 -1.07 -18.46 -5.56
C SER A 56 -0.43 -17.75 -6.76
N LYS A 57 -0.23 -16.43 -6.68
CA LYS A 57 0.46 -15.64 -7.71
C LYS A 57 1.97 -15.95 -7.75
N PHE A 58 2.59 -16.13 -6.59
CA PHE A 58 4.00 -16.55 -6.51
C PHE A 58 4.18 -17.98 -7.07
N ASP A 59 3.30 -18.91 -6.69
CA ASP A 59 3.32 -20.28 -7.21
C ASP A 59 3.12 -20.30 -8.73
N ARG A 60 2.28 -19.40 -9.25
CA ARG A 60 2.06 -19.25 -10.68
C ARG A 60 3.29 -18.72 -11.39
N ALA A 61 3.97 -17.72 -10.82
CA ALA A 61 5.23 -17.20 -11.36
C ALA A 61 6.31 -18.29 -11.40
N GLU A 62 6.39 -19.12 -10.36
CA GLU A 62 7.32 -20.26 -10.29
C GLU A 62 6.99 -21.32 -11.36
N ALA A 63 5.72 -21.70 -11.48
CA ALA A 63 5.26 -22.66 -12.49
C ALA A 63 5.54 -22.19 -13.93
N LEU A 64 5.49 -20.89 -14.19
CA LEU A 64 5.83 -20.29 -15.47
C LEU A 64 7.34 -20.02 -15.64
N GLY A 65 8.14 -20.26 -14.60
CA GLY A 65 9.59 -20.02 -14.59
C GLY A 65 9.96 -18.54 -14.78
N ILE A 66 9.08 -17.61 -14.39
CA ILE A 66 9.28 -16.18 -14.64
C ILE A 66 10.34 -15.63 -13.68
N ARG A 67 11.35 -15.00 -14.25
CA ARG A 67 12.38 -14.25 -13.56
C ARG A 67 12.67 -12.95 -14.29
N VAL A 68 12.90 -11.90 -13.52
CA VAL A 68 13.12 -10.56 -14.06
C VAL A 68 14.35 -9.95 -13.39
N GLU A 69 15.24 -9.42 -14.18
CA GLU A 69 16.38 -8.63 -13.73
C GLU A 69 15.97 -7.17 -13.54
N LEU A 70 16.20 -6.64 -12.36
CA LEU A 70 16.03 -5.24 -12.03
C LEU A 70 17.38 -4.54 -12.01
N SER A 71 17.51 -3.48 -12.78
CA SER A 71 18.64 -2.55 -12.70
C SER A 71 18.14 -1.16 -12.38
N VAL A 72 18.76 -0.49 -11.41
CA VAL A 72 18.39 0.86 -10.99
C VAL A 72 19.61 1.77 -11.11
N SER A 73 19.45 2.83 -11.88
CA SER A 73 20.38 3.95 -11.95
C SER A 73 19.78 5.20 -11.30
N ASP A 74 20.50 6.31 -11.27
CA ASP A 74 20.04 7.56 -10.63
C ASP A 74 18.70 8.07 -11.18
N LYS A 75 18.40 7.80 -12.44
CA LYS A 75 17.24 8.36 -13.15
C LYS A 75 16.38 7.33 -13.87
N GLU A 76 16.81 6.08 -13.90
CA GLU A 76 16.11 5.05 -14.65
C GLU A 76 16.09 3.74 -13.88
N LEU A 77 14.92 3.11 -13.85
CA LEU A 77 14.72 1.74 -13.41
C LEU A 77 14.37 0.90 -14.65
N THR A 78 15.09 -0.19 -14.83
CA THR A 78 14.87 -1.13 -15.93
C THR A 78 14.52 -2.50 -15.41
N LEU A 79 13.49 -3.13 -16.01
CA LEU A 79 13.15 -4.52 -15.79
C LEU A 79 13.38 -5.29 -17.09
N LYS A 80 14.19 -6.32 -17.02
CA LYS A 80 14.52 -7.18 -18.15
C LYS A 80 14.12 -8.62 -17.83
N PRO A 81 13.21 -9.23 -18.59
CA PRO A 81 12.89 -10.64 -18.44
C PRO A 81 14.15 -11.50 -18.67
N LEU A 82 14.44 -12.40 -17.72
CA LEU A 82 15.55 -13.36 -17.82
C LEU A 82 15.06 -14.73 -18.29
N SER A 83 13.90 -15.16 -17.78
CA SER A 83 13.30 -16.46 -18.11
C SER A 83 11.79 -16.40 -17.96
N GLY A 84 11.12 -17.45 -18.44
CA GLY A 84 9.67 -17.56 -18.45
C GLY A 84 9.02 -16.86 -19.64
N GLU A 85 7.78 -17.25 -19.94
CA GLU A 85 7.02 -16.66 -21.05
C GLU A 85 6.19 -15.49 -20.55
N ILE A 86 6.71 -14.28 -20.70
CA ILE A 86 5.91 -13.06 -20.60
C ILE A 86 5.42 -12.74 -22.02
N PRO A 87 4.10 -12.74 -22.29
CA PRO A 87 3.57 -12.46 -23.61
C PRO A 87 4.09 -11.13 -24.15
N ALA A 88 4.51 -11.12 -25.41
CA ALA A 88 5.05 -9.92 -26.05
C ALA A 88 4.02 -8.77 -25.99
N GLY A 89 4.46 -7.62 -25.47
CA GLY A 89 3.59 -6.46 -25.30
C GLY A 89 2.71 -6.47 -24.05
N GLN A 90 2.79 -7.49 -23.19
CA GLN A 90 2.10 -7.49 -21.91
C GLN A 90 2.66 -6.37 -21.03
N ALA A 91 1.77 -5.52 -20.50
CA ALA A 91 2.16 -4.54 -19.50
C ALA A 91 2.41 -5.20 -18.14
N LEU A 92 3.28 -4.59 -17.36
CA LEU A 92 3.58 -5.01 -15.99
C LEU A 92 3.24 -3.88 -15.01
N HIS A 93 2.66 -4.24 -13.86
CA HIS A 93 2.52 -3.34 -12.72
C HIS A 93 3.79 -3.43 -11.88
N LEU A 94 4.48 -2.30 -11.74
CA LEU A 94 5.61 -2.15 -10.82
C LEU A 94 5.14 -1.34 -9.62
N SER A 95 5.25 -1.90 -8.44
CA SER A 95 4.98 -1.21 -7.17
C SER A 95 6.27 -1.12 -6.35
N LEU A 96 6.57 0.06 -5.88
CA LEU A 96 7.72 0.37 -5.05
C LEU A 96 7.22 0.81 -3.67
N PHE A 97 7.56 0.06 -2.62
CA PHE A 97 7.15 0.35 -1.25
C PHE A 97 8.35 0.65 -0.38
N HIS A 98 8.26 1.77 0.36
CA HIS A 98 9.29 2.12 1.32
C HIS A 98 8.92 1.58 2.72
N PRO A 99 9.80 0.84 3.42
CA PRO A 99 9.44 0.15 4.66
C PRO A 99 8.92 1.04 5.80
N THR A 100 9.26 2.34 5.78
CA THR A 100 8.93 3.26 6.88
C THR A 100 8.23 4.55 6.45
N LEU A 101 8.18 4.85 5.15
CA LEU A 101 7.67 6.11 4.62
C LEU A 101 6.65 5.85 3.51
N ALA A 102 5.41 5.54 3.89
CA ALA A 102 4.33 5.27 2.95
C ALA A 102 4.08 6.42 1.92
N GLY A 103 4.49 7.65 2.26
CA GLY A 103 4.41 8.78 1.33
C GLY A 103 5.39 8.71 0.15
N LEU A 104 6.30 7.73 0.14
CA LEU A 104 7.23 7.47 -0.98
C LEU A 104 6.77 6.30 -1.86
N ASP A 105 5.73 5.58 -1.47
CA ASP A 105 5.20 4.47 -2.22
C ASP A 105 4.69 4.95 -3.58
N SER A 106 4.96 4.16 -4.61
CA SER A 106 4.54 4.48 -5.96
C SER A 106 4.20 3.23 -6.77
N GLU A 107 3.23 3.38 -7.66
CA GLU A 107 2.80 2.33 -8.57
C GLU A 107 2.86 2.83 -10.02
N HIS A 108 3.39 2.00 -10.88
CA HIS A 108 3.61 2.33 -12.28
C HIS A 108 3.16 1.19 -13.18
N LEU A 109 2.51 1.53 -14.28
CA LEU A 109 2.23 0.58 -15.36
C LEU A 109 3.29 0.72 -16.42
N LEU A 110 4.04 -0.34 -16.67
CA LEU A 110 5.15 -0.38 -17.60
C LEU A 110 4.79 -1.19 -18.84
N THR A 111 5.23 -0.71 -19.98
CA THR A 111 5.15 -1.45 -21.25
C THR A 111 6.56 -1.76 -21.76
N ALA A 112 6.71 -2.93 -22.39
CA ALA A 112 7.98 -3.32 -22.96
C ALA A 112 8.32 -2.47 -24.18
N ASP A 113 9.60 -2.16 -24.35
CA ASP A 113 10.13 -1.61 -25.59
C ASP A 113 10.24 -2.70 -26.67
N GLY A 114 10.69 -2.32 -27.88
CA GLY A 114 10.87 -3.27 -28.99
C GLY A 114 11.89 -4.38 -28.73
N LYS A 115 12.64 -4.32 -27.63
CA LYS A 115 13.61 -5.34 -27.17
C LYS A 115 13.08 -6.16 -25.98
N GLY A 116 11.84 -5.93 -25.56
CA GLY A 116 11.24 -6.62 -24.43
C GLY A 116 11.68 -6.07 -23.07
N VAL A 117 12.28 -4.89 -23.01
CA VAL A 117 12.75 -4.26 -21.77
C VAL A 117 11.74 -3.22 -21.31
N TYR A 118 11.41 -3.25 -20.03
CA TYR A 118 10.52 -2.28 -19.39
C TYR A 118 11.35 -1.19 -18.73
N ARG A 119 10.96 0.08 -18.91
CA ARG A 119 11.71 1.23 -18.42
C ARG A 119 10.82 2.19 -17.67
N LEU A 120 11.31 2.68 -16.54
CA LEU A 120 10.69 3.74 -15.76
C LEU A 120 11.70 4.86 -15.53
N MET A 121 11.35 6.06 -15.95
CA MET A 121 12.10 7.26 -15.57
C MET A 121 11.72 7.68 -14.17
N LEU A 122 12.73 7.88 -13.34
CA LEU A 122 12.56 8.27 -11.93
C LEU A 122 12.69 9.78 -11.79
N ASP A 123 11.75 10.39 -11.11
CA ASP A 123 11.80 11.82 -10.77
C ASP A 123 12.91 12.12 -9.76
N LYS A 124 13.17 11.16 -8.87
CA LYS A 124 14.20 11.24 -7.83
C LYS A 124 14.94 9.91 -7.71
N PRO A 125 16.23 9.93 -7.37
CA PRO A 125 16.98 8.69 -7.10
C PRO A 125 16.35 7.90 -5.96
N LEU A 126 16.20 6.60 -6.16
CA LEU A 126 15.76 5.70 -5.10
C LEU A 126 16.95 5.37 -4.20
N THR A 127 16.82 5.65 -2.91
CA THR A 127 17.86 5.39 -1.91
C THR A 127 17.29 4.67 -0.71
N GLY A 128 18.07 3.76 -0.13
CA GLY A 128 17.64 2.99 1.03
C GLY A 128 17.06 1.63 0.66
N LYS A 129 16.36 1.03 1.61
CA LYS A 129 15.73 -0.29 1.46
C LYS A 129 14.35 -0.13 0.82
N TRP A 130 14.08 -0.92 -0.21
CA TRP A 130 12.81 -0.91 -0.94
C TRP A 130 12.25 -2.31 -1.10
N HIS A 131 10.95 -2.43 -0.97
CA HIS A 131 10.20 -3.61 -1.38
C HIS A 131 9.68 -3.38 -2.79
N ILE A 132 10.12 -4.19 -3.71
CA ILE A 132 9.83 -4.09 -5.13
C ILE A 132 8.92 -5.22 -5.50
N ARG A 133 7.77 -4.91 -6.08
CA ARG A 133 6.77 -5.87 -6.51
C ARG A 133 6.49 -5.69 -7.99
N VAL A 134 6.46 -6.78 -8.72
CA VAL A 134 6.12 -6.83 -10.14
C VAL A 134 4.97 -7.79 -10.33
N ASP A 135 3.85 -7.30 -10.82
CA ASP A 135 2.67 -8.09 -11.14
C ASP A 135 2.44 -8.11 -12.66
N ALA A 136 1.91 -9.20 -13.17
CA ALA A 136 1.33 -9.20 -14.51
C ALA A 136 0.16 -8.22 -14.59
N PHE A 137 -0.13 -7.68 -15.77
CA PHE A 137 -1.28 -6.79 -15.97
C PHE A 137 -2.62 -7.43 -15.55
N ASN A 138 -2.78 -8.72 -15.82
CA ASN A 138 -3.96 -9.50 -15.43
C ASN A 138 -3.89 -10.05 -14.00
N HIS A 139 -2.86 -9.70 -13.22
CA HIS A 139 -2.62 -10.15 -11.85
C HIS A 139 -2.53 -11.68 -11.67
N GLU A 140 -2.20 -12.43 -12.70
CA GLU A 140 -2.07 -13.89 -12.63
C GLU A 140 -0.81 -14.34 -11.89
N TRP A 141 0.27 -13.58 -11.97
CA TRP A 141 1.53 -13.90 -11.30
C TRP A 141 2.17 -12.66 -10.67
N ARG A 142 3.03 -12.90 -9.70
CA ARG A 142 3.73 -11.87 -8.92
C ARG A 142 5.16 -12.28 -8.65
N LEU A 143 6.06 -11.31 -8.75
CA LEU A 143 7.42 -11.37 -8.20
C LEU A 143 7.55 -10.29 -7.13
N GLN A 144 8.33 -10.58 -6.10
CA GLN A 144 8.62 -9.60 -5.06
C GLN A 144 10.03 -9.80 -4.54
N GLU A 145 10.75 -8.71 -4.37
CA GLU A 145 12.10 -8.72 -3.81
C GLU A 145 12.32 -7.48 -2.93
N THR A 146 13.26 -7.61 -2.00
CA THR A 146 13.69 -6.50 -1.16
C THR A 146 15.13 -6.15 -1.47
N ALA A 147 15.37 -4.94 -1.96
CA ALA A 147 16.68 -4.49 -2.37
C ALA A 147 17.10 -3.21 -1.66
N GLN A 148 18.42 -3.11 -1.45
CA GLN A 148 19.06 -1.86 -1.00
C GLN A 148 19.46 -1.06 -2.25
N LEU A 149 18.87 0.10 -2.44
CA LEU A 149 19.12 0.96 -3.60
C LEU A 149 19.97 2.19 -3.21
N PRO A 150 20.80 2.72 -4.11
CA PRO A 150 21.12 2.15 -5.41
C PRO A 150 21.98 0.89 -5.28
N THR A 151 21.79 -0.06 -6.16
CA THR A 151 22.60 -1.27 -6.22
C THR A 151 23.65 -1.18 -7.33
N LYS A 152 24.85 -1.72 -7.09
CA LYS A 152 25.92 -1.76 -8.08
C LYS A 152 25.74 -2.93 -9.07
N ALA A 153 25.01 -3.94 -8.67
CA ALA A 153 24.72 -5.12 -9.47
C ALA A 153 23.22 -5.24 -9.71
N PRO A 154 22.80 -5.78 -10.85
CA PRO A 154 21.39 -6.09 -11.08
C PRO A 154 20.84 -7.01 -10.00
N VAL A 155 19.59 -6.81 -9.63
CA VAL A 155 18.85 -7.63 -8.66
C VAL A 155 17.92 -8.56 -9.43
N GLU A 156 18.04 -9.84 -9.19
CA GLU A 156 17.13 -10.83 -9.77
C GLU A 156 15.86 -10.92 -8.90
N LEU A 157 14.71 -10.65 -9.49
CA LEU A 157 13.41 -10.90 -8.87
C LEU A 157 12.99 -12.32 -9.20
N ASP A 158 12.87 -13.16 -8.18
CA ASP A 158 12.34 -14.50 -8.30
C ASP A 158 11.04 -14.67 -7.48
N PRO A 159 10.22 -15.70 -7.74
CA PRO A 159 8.95 -15.88 -7.05
C PRO A 159 9.06 -16.07 -5.53
N ARG A 160 10.19 -16.50 -5.03
CA ARG A 160 10.37 -16.83 -3.60
C ARG A 160 11.32 -15.93 -2.83
N GLY A 161 11.99 -15.00 -3.50
CA GLY A 161 12.92 -14.06 -2.88
C GLY A 161 14.05 -14.82 -2.13
N ARG A 162 15.13 -15.18 -2.81
CA ARG A 162 16.28 -15.83 -2.18
C ARG A 162 17.35 -14.84 -1.77
#